data_36b15df84d1e3a55488a64c9353f5cfd
#
_entry.id   36b15df84d1e3a55488a64c9353f5cfd
#
_cell.length_a   1.000
_cell.length_b   1.000
_cell.length_c   1.000
_cell.angle_alpha   90.00
_cell.angle_beta   90.00
_cell.angle_gamma   90.00
#
_symmetry.space_group_name_H-M   'P 1'
#
loop_
_entity.id
_entity.type
_entity.pdbx_description
1 polymer ?
#
loop_
_entity_poly.entity_id
_entity_poly.type
_entity_poly.pdbx_seq_one_letter_code
_entity_poly.pdbx_strand_id
1 'polypeptide(L)'
;ITMKKNYHKTLIACYLGFITQAISANFAPLLFLTFHRTYHISLGKIAFISTVFFFTQLLVDLFCARYVDKIGYRRCVVASEILSACGLIGLAFLPNILPNAYAGILLSAMIYAAGSGLIEVLVSPIVEACPFDNKDSVMSLLHSFYCWGSVGVILLSTAFLAVFGIDRKSTRL
;
A
#
# COMPACT_ATOMS: atom_id res chain seq x y z
N ILE A 1 -30.54 -1.29 18.60
CA ILE A 1 -29.92 0.06 18.54
C ILE A 1 -28.40 -0.05 18.66
N THR A 2 -27.84 -1.01 19.40
CA THR A 2 -26.38 -1.16 19.61
C THR A 2 -25.63 -1.70 18.39
N MET A 3 -26.30 -2.41 17.50
CA MET A 3 -25.68 -3.01 16.31
C MET A 3 -25.28 -1.99 15.24
N LYS A 4 -26.09 -0.95 14.99
CA LYS A 4 -25.76 0.09 14.00
C LYS A 4 -24.45 0.84 14.30
N LYS A 5 -24.10 1.02 15.58
CA LYS A 5 -22.90 1.75 15.98
C LYS A 5 -21.58 1.04 15.63
N ASN A 6 -21.58 -0.29 15.54
CA ASN A 6 -20.39 -1.07 15.20
C ASN A 6 -20.10 -1.07 13.70
N TYR A 7 -21.10 -1.01 12.83
CA TYR A 7 -20.90 -0.99 11.37
C TYR A 7 -20.26 0.32 10.88
N HIS A 8 -20.57 1.46 11.47
CA HIS A 8 -19.90 2.72 11.15
C HIS A 8 -18.40 2.68 11.44
N LYS A 9 -17.98 2.07 12.54
CA LYS A 9 -16.55 1.90 12.86
C LYS A 9 -15.87 0.97 11.85
N THR A 10 -16.54 -0.09 11.44
CA THR A 10 -16.05 -1.00 10.40
C THR A 10 -15.87 -0.26 9.07
N LEU A 11 -16.85 0.55 8.69
CA LEU A 11 -16.79 1.34 7.46
C LEU A 11 -15.63 2.34 7.47
N ILE A 12 -15.45 3.06 8.58
CA ILE A 12 -14.31 3.98 8.73
C ILE A 12 -12.97 3.23 8.63
N ALA A 13 -12.87 2.05 9.26
CA ALA A 13 -11.66 1.23 9.15
C ALA A 13 -11.40 0.78 7.70
N CYS A 14 -12.44 0.45 6.95
CA CYS A 14 -12.32 0.11 5.53
C CYS A 14 -11.87 1.30 4.68
N TYR A 15 -12.37 2.49 4.93
CA TYR A 15 -11.93 3.71 4.25
C TYR A 15 -10.46 4.03 4.54
N LEU A 16 -10.04 3.92 5.80
CA LEU A 16 -8.63 4.09 6.18
C LEU A 16 -7.75 3.02 5.53
N GLY A 17 -8.21 1.77 5.48
CA GLY A 17 -7.49 0.69 4.80
C GLY A 17 -7.26 0.98 3.31
N PHE A 18 -8.24 1.52 2.60
CA PHE A 18 -8.06 1.91 1.19
C PHE A 18 -7.13 3.11 1.01
N ILE A 19 -7.11 4.05 1.95
CA ILE A 19 -6.11 5.13 1.95
C ILE A 19 -4.70 4.54 2.15
N THR A 20 -4.54 3.63 3.10
CA THR A 20 -3.25 2.95 3.37
C THR A 20 -2.79 2.16 2.14
N GLN A 21 -3.71 1.45 1.47
CA GLN A 21 -3.43 0.74 0.23
C GLN A 21 -2.98 1.70 -0.87
N ALA A 22 -3.67 2.83 -1.05
CA ALA A 22 -3.31 3.85 -2.04
C ALA A 22 -1.90 4.41 -1.79
N ILE A 23 -1.54 4.64 -0.52
CA ILE A 23 -0.19 5.06 -0.12
C ILE A 23 0.81 3.98 -0.50
N SER A 24 0.57 2.73 -0.13
CA SER A 24 1.47 1.61 -0.40
C SER A 24 1.70 1.41 -1.90
N ALA A 25 0.65 1.48 -2.71
CA ALA A 25 0.74 1.28 -4.15
C ALA A 25 1.49 2.41 -4.88
N ASN A 26 1.38 3.65 -4.41
CA ASN A 26 1.92 4.82 -5.12
C ASN A 26 3.25 5.30 -4.55
N PHE A 27 3.60 4.97 -3.31
CA PHE A 27 4.78 5.52 -2.65
C PHE A 27 6.10 5.00 -3.26
N ALA A 28 6.22 3.71 -3.52
CA ALA A 28 7.44 3.14 -4.08
C ALA A 28 7.75 3.62 -5.51
N PRO A 29 6.79 3.71 -6.45
CA PRO A 29 7.01 4.31 -7.75
C PRO A 29 7.56 5.74 -7.70
N LEU A 30 7.13 6.55 -6.74
CA LEU A 30 7.65 7.90 -6.54
C LEU A 30 9.13 7.92 -6.14
N LEU A 31 9.60 6.86 -5.47
CA LEU A 31 11.01 6.73 -5.06
C LEU A 31 11.91 6.10 -6.14
N PHE A 32 11.39 5.63 -7.26
CA PHE A 32 12.16 4.93 -8.29
C PHE A 32 13.33 5.75 -8.82
N LEU A 33 13.13 7.04 -9.04
CA LEU A 33 14.21 7.94 -9.48
C LEU A 33 15.27 8.10 -8.38
N THR A 34 14.88 8.14 -7.13
CA THR A 34 15.78 8.19 -5.97
C THR A 34 16.59 6.91 -5.89
N PHE A 35 15.97 5.73 -6.03
CA PHE A 35 16.66 4.44 -6.02
C PHE A 35 17.66 4.31 -7.17
N HIS A 36 17.29 4.77 -8.37
CA HIS A 36 18.19 4.81 -9.51
C HIS A 36 19.44 5.65 -9.22
N ARG A 37 19.26 6.84 -8.66
CA ARG A 37 20.36 7.79 -8.39
C ARG A 37 21.22 7.39 -7.19
N THR A 38 20.60 6.91 -6.11
CA THR A 38 21.29 6.63 -4.84
C THR A 38 22.00 5.28 -4.86
N TYR A 39 21.39 4.26 -5.42
CA TYR A 39 21.91 2.89 -5.42
C TYR A 39 22.42 2.43 -6.78
N HIS A 40 22.44 3.33 -7.79
CA HIS A 40 22.88 3.03 -9.16
C HIS A 40 22.17 1.82 -9.78
N ILE A 41 20.90 1.61 -9.44
CA ILE A 41 20.07 0.50 -9.93
C ILE A 41 19.60 0.86 -11.34
N SER A 42 19.77 -0.06 -12.29
CA SER A 42 19.31 0.15 -13.67
C SER A 42 17.80 0.28 -13.76
N LEU A 43 17.30 1.07 -14.71
CA LEU A 43 15.85 1.30 -14.90
C LEU A 43 15.08 -0.02 -15.16
N GLY A 44 15.70 -0.99 -15.86
CA GLY A 44 15.10 -2.30 -16.05
C GLY A 44 14.87 -3.06 -14.73
N LYS A 45 15.82 -2.99 -13.79
CA LYS A 45 15.66 -3.58 -12.46
C LYS A 45 14.58 -2.88 -11.65
N ILE A 46 14.46 -1.56 -11.81
CA ILE A 46 13.40 -0.78 -11.15
C ILE A 46 12.02 -1.16 -11.70
N ALA A 47 11.88 -1.29 -13.02
CA ALA A 47 10.65 -1.76 -13.65
C ALA A 47 10.27 -3.17 -13.16
N PHE A 48 11.26 -4.04 -12.94
CA PHE A 48 11.05 -5.38 -12.40
C PHE A 48 10.49 -5.37 -10.97
N ILE A 49 10.79 -4.34 -10.14
CA ILE A 49 10.18 -4.18 -8.81
C ILE A 49 8.66 -4.07 -8.94
N SER A 50 8.15 -3.29 -9.89
CA SER A 50 6.70 -3.18 -10.12
C SER A 50 6.09 -4.52 -10.56
N THR A 51 6.79 -5.27 -11.41
CA THR A 51 6.35 -6.60 -11.83
C THR A 51 6.22 -7.54 -10.64
N VAL A 52 7.23 -7.57 -9.77
CA VAL A 52 7.22 -8.40 -8.56
C VAL A 52 6.14 -7.94 -7.58
N PHE A 53 5.90 -6.64 -7.45
CA PHE A 53 4.82 -6.10 -6.63
C PHE A 53 3.46 -6.65 -7.08
N PHE A 54 3.08 -6.46 -8.34
CA PHE A 54 1.80 -6.94 -8.86
C PHE A 54 1.68 -8.47 -8.87
N PHE A 55 2.77 -9.18 -9.13
CA PHE A 55 2.77 -10.64 -9.06
C PHE A 55 2.55 -11.15 -7.64
N THR A 56 3.20 -10.52 -6.66
CA THR A 56 2.98 -10.85 -5.23
C THR A 56 1.54 -10.57 -4.83
N GLN A 57 0.98 -9.43 -5.25
CA GLN A 57 -0.41 -9.09 -5.02
C GLN A 57 -1.36 -10.14 -5.60
N LEU A 58 -1.17 -10.55 -6.85
CA LEU A 58 -1.95 -11.61 -7.48
C LEU A 58 -1.91 -12.93 -6.70
N LEU A 59 -0.73 -13.34 -6.21
CA LEU A 59 -0.60 -14.55 -5.41
C LEU A 59 -1.38 -14.44 -4.09
N VAL A 60 -1.34 -13.28 -3.45
CA VAL A 60 -2.08 -13.01 -2.22
C VAL A 60 -3.58 -13.02 -2.47
N ASP A 61 -4.05 -12.45 -3.58
CA ASP A 61 -5.46 -12.45 -3.98
C ASP A 61 -5.98 -13.89 -4.14
N LEU A 62 -5.22 -14.75 -4.83
CA LEU A 62 -5.54 -16.16 -4.97
C LEU A 62 -5.56 -16.91 -3.63
N PHE A 63 -4.60 -16.61 -2.75
CA PHE A 63 -4.56 -17.16 -1.40
C PHE A 63 -5.77 -16.71 -0.58
N CYS A 64 -6.12 -15.43 -0.62
CA CYS A 64 -7.27 -14.88 0.07
C CYS A 64 -8.58 -15.52 -0.39
N ALA A 65 -8.79 -15.65 -1.68
CA ALA A 65 -9.99 -16.29 -2.24
C ALA A 65 -10.23 -17.70 -1.67
N ARG A 66 -9.19 -18.38 -1.19
CA ARG A 66 -9.27 -19.74 -0.68
C ARG A 66 -9.36 -19.84 0.85
N TYR A 67 -8.70 -18.92 1.56
CA TYR A 67 -8.40 -19.10 2.98
C TYR A 67 -8.99 -18.04 3.91
N VAL A 68 -9.42 -16.89 3.41
CA VAL A 68 -9.92 -15.77 4.22
C VAL A 68 -11.08 -16.16 5.12
N ASP A 69 -12.04 -16.92 4.61
CA ASP A 69 -13.21 -17.36 5.39
C ASP A 69 -12.82 -18.25 6.59
N LYS A 70 -11.73 -19.01 6.47
CA LYS A 70 -11.21 -19.87 7.54
C LYS A 70 -10.41 -19.10 8.58
N ILE A 71 -9.61 -18.11 8.15
CA ILE A 71 -8.73 -17.30 9.01
C ILE A 71 -9.55 -16.23 9.74
N GLY A 72 -10.53 -15.66 9.06
CA GLY A 72 -11.40 -14.59 9.53
C GLY A 72 -10.93 -13.20 9.07
N TYR A 73 -11.85 -12.43 8.51
CA TYR A 73 -11.62 -11.11 7.91
C TYR A 73 -10.86 -10.14 8.82
N ARG A 74 -11.22 -10.06 10.11
CA ARG A 74 -10.58 -9.14 11.06
C ARG A 74 -9.09 -9.42 11.22
N ARG A 75 -8.69 -10.69 11.29
CA ARG A 75 -7.28 -11.07 11.44
C ARG A 75 -6.49 -10.73 10.18
N CYS A 76 -7.10 -10.98 9.03
CA CYS A 76 -6.48 -10.67 7.73
C CYS A 76 -6.29 -9.16 7.53
N VAL A 77 -7.28 -8.32 7.91
CA VAL A 77 -7.15 -6.86 7.84
C VAL A 77 -6.04 -6.35 8.76
N VAL A 78 -5.95 -6.84 9.99
CA VAL A 78 -4.84 -6.45 10.89
C VAL A 78 -3.50 -6.91 10.34
N ALA A 79 -3.42 -8.11 9.79
CA ALA A 79 -2.19 -8.63 9.18
C ALA A 79 -1.80 -7.79 7.95
N SER A 80 -2.75 -7.33 7.13
CA SER A 80 -2.47 -6.50 5.97
C SER A 80 -1.83 -5.16 6.35
N GLU A 81 -2.36 -4.49 7.38
CA GLU A 81 -1.81 -3.22 7.86
C GLU A 81 -0.40 -3.39 8.45
N ILE A 82 -0.18 -4.46 9.22
CA ILE A 82 1.14 -4.78 9.77
C ILE A 82 2.14 -5.06 8.64
N LEU A 83 1.78 -5.87 7.64
CA LEU A 83 2.64 -6.18 6.49
C LEU A 83 2.96 -4.93 5.68
N SER A 84 1.95 -4.08 5.41
CA SER A 84 2.15 -2.82 4.69
C SER A 84 3.11 -1.90 5.44
N ALA A 85 2.91 -1.72 6.74
CA ALA A 85 3.79 -0.90 7.58
C ALA A 85 5.22 -1.48 7.63
N CYS A 86 5.38 -2.78 7.88
CA CYS A 86 6.68 -3.44 7.91
C CYS A 86 7.42 -3.35 6.58
N GLY A 87 6.70 -3.52 5.47
CA GLY A 87 7.30 -3.42 4.14
C GLY A 87 7.74 -2.00 3.79
N LEU A 88 6.94 -0.98 4.12
CA LEU A 88 7.31 0.43 3.91
C LEU A 88 8.48 0.85 4.82
N ILE A 89 8.49 0.42 6.07
CA ILE A 89 9.63 0.63 6.98
C ILE A 89 10.87 -0.12 6.43
N GLY A 90 10.68 -1.36 5.99
CA GLY A 90 11.73 -2.15 5.36
C GLY A 90 12.35 -1.44 4.16
N LEU A 91 11.55 -0.76 3.35
CA LEU A 91 12.04 0.00 2.19
C LEU A 91 13.03 1.12 2.57
N ALA A 92 12.91 1.68 3.78
CA ALA A 92 13.84 2.69 4.28
C ALA A 92 15.14 2.08 4.84
N PHE A 93 15.09 0.90 5.44
CA PHE A 93 16.21 0.33 6.19
C PHE A 93 16.93 -0.82 5.46
N LEU A 94 16.19 -1.74 4.84
CA LEU A 94 16.76 -2.94 4.23
C LEU A 94 17.80 -2.68 3.14
N PRO A 95 17.64 -1.68 2.26
CA PRO A 95 18.66 -1.36 1.26
C PRO A 95 20.02 -0.96 1.85
N ASN A 96 20.02 -0.45 3.09
CA ASN A 96 21.23 -0.02 3.77
C ASN A 96 21.85 -1.13 4.66
N ILE A 97 21.06 -2.11 5.06
CA ILE A 97 21.47 -3.20 5.95
C ILE A 97 21.98 -4.40 5.14
N LEU A 98 21.32 -4.69 4.01
CA LEU A 98 21.70 -5.83 3.18
C LEU A 98 22.92 -5.49 2.31
N PRO A 99 23.78 -6.49 2.04
CA PRO A 99 24.94 -6.33 1.15
C PRO A 99 24.54 -5.91 -0.27
N ASN A 100 23.33 -6.26 -0.70
CA ASN A 100 22.75 -5.88 -1.98
C ASN A 100 21.50 -5.03 -1.76
N ALA A 101 21.64 -3.72 -1.99
CA ALA A 101 20.54 -2.76 -1.84
C ALA A 101 19.30 -3.11 -2.67
N TYR A 102 19.50 -3.64 -3.89
CA TYR A 102 18.40 -4.07 -4.75
C TYR A 102 17.59 -5.21 -4.15
N ALA A 103 18.26 -6.19 -3.54
CA ALA A 103 17.59 -7.30 -2.85
C ALA A 103 16.76 -6.78 -1.65
N GLY A 104 17.27 -5.78 -0.93
CA GLY A 104 16.55 -5.12 0.17
C GLY A 104 15.27 -4.43 -0.30
N ILE A 105 15.34 -3.69 -1.40
CA ILE A 105 14.18 -3.03 -2.01
C ILE A 105 13.17 -4.07 -2.48
N LEU A 106 13.62 -5.11 -3.15
CA LEU A 106 12.75 -6.17 -3.69
C LEU A 106 12.02 -6.92 -2.57
N LEU A 107 12.72 -7.29 -1.51
CA LEU A 107 12.12 -7.95 -0.34
C LEU A 107 11.08 -7.06 0.34
N SER A 108 11.41 -5.79 0.53
CA SER A 108 10.46 -4.81 1.09
C SER A 108 9.23 -4.67 0.21
N ALA A 109 9.43 -4.62 -1.12
CA ALA A 109 8.35 -4.54 -2.10
C ALA A 109 7.41 -5.75 -2.01
N MET A 110 7.92 -6.95 -1.86
CA MET A 110 7.11 -8.16 -1.67
C MET A 110 6.29 -8.10 -0.38
N ILE A 111 6.88 -7.61 0.72
CA ILE A 111 6.19 -7.54 2.01
C ILE A 111 5.04 -6.54 1.97
N TYR A 112 5.26 -5.31 1.50
CA TYR A 112 4.16 -4.34 1.44
C TYR A 112 3.17 -4.64 0.31
N ALA A 113 3.57 -5.33 -0.76
CA ALA A 113 2.66 -5.82 -1.79
C ALA A 113 1.69 -6.88 -1.23
N ALA A 114 2.19 -7.78 -0.37
CA ALA A 114 1.34 -8.75 0.30
C ALA A 114 0.32 -8.07 1.22
N GLY A 115 0.73 -7.04 1.95
CA GLY A 115 -0.19 -6.23 2.77
C GLY A 115 -1.24 -5.51 1.92
N SER A 116 -0.81 -4.86 0.85
CA SER A 116 -1.67 -4.12 -0.09
C SER A 116 -2.70 -5.03 -0.77
N GLY A 117 -2.30 -6.21 -1.25
CA GLY A 117 -3.22 -7.19 -1.84
C GLY A 117 -4.25 -7.69 -0.83
N LEU A 118 -3.82 -8.02 0.38
CA LEU A 118 -4.74 -8.44 1.44
C LEU A 118 -5.86 -7.42 1.66
N ILE A 119 -5.54 -6.13 1.83
CA ILE A 119 -6.58 -5.12 2.10
C ILE A 119 -7.49 -4.91 0.90
N GLU A 120 -6.97 -4.94 -0.31
CA GLU A 120 -7.73 -4.76 -1.54
C GLU A 120 -8.85 -5.79 -1.69
N VAL A 121 -8.53 -7.07 -1.49
CA VAL A 121 -9.50 -8.16 -1.60
C VAL A 121 -10.49 -8.19 -0.44
N LEU A 122 -10.09 -7.76 0.76
CA LEU A 122 -10.90 -7.90 1.97
C LEU A 122 -11.94 -6.78 2.14
N VAL A 123 -11.60 -5.56 1.75
CA VAL A 123 -12.41 -4.38 2.11
C VAL A 123 -13.76 -4.40 1.41
N SER A 124 -13.81 -4.74 0.12
CA SER A 124 -15.06 -4.78 -0.63
C SER A 124 -16.07 -5.79 -0.09
N PRO A 125 -15.72 -7.06 0.16
CA PRO A 125 -16.64 -8.02 0.79
C PRO A 125 -17.08 -7.62 2.20
N ILE A 126 -16.21 -7.00 2.99
CA ILE A 126 -16.57 -6.53 4.34
C ILE A 126 -17.64 -5.44 4.26
N VAL A 127 -17.49 -4.48 3.35
CA VAL A 127 -18.46 -3.39 3.17
C VAL A 127 -19.77 -3.93 2.61
N GLU A 128 -19.72 -4.85 1.67
CA GLU A 128 -20.91 -5.49 1.08
C GLU A 128 -21.70 -6.32 2.11
N ALA A 129 -21.01 -6.96 3.04
CA ALA A 129 -21.66 -7.73 4.13
C ALA A 129 -22.33 -6.83 5.19
N CYS A 130 -22.03 -5.53 5.23
CA CYS A 130 -22.64 -4.60 6.16
C CYS A 130 -24.08 -4.26 5.73
N PRO A 131 -25.03 -4.15 6.67
CA PRO A 131 -26.45 -3.85 6.39
C PRO A 131 -26.64 -2.33 6.20
N PHE A 132 -26.16 -1.80 5.08
CA PHE A 132 -26.43 -0.43 4.65
C PHE A 132 -27.56 -0.40 3.63
N ASP A 133 -28.42 0.62 3.71
CA ASP A 133 -29.57 0.78 2.78
C ASP A 133 -29.11 1.12 1.35
N ASN A 134 -28.00 1.85 1.20
CA ASN A 134 -27.43 2.28 -0.08
C ASN A 134 -26.01 1.70 -0.29
N LYS A 135 -25.91 0.41 -0.55
CA LYS A 135 -24.61 -0.29 -0.73
C LYS A 135 -23.79 0.28 -1.89
N ASP A 136 -24.43 0.59 -3.01
CA ASP A 136 -23.76 1.14 -4.20
C ASP A 136 -23.08 2.48 -3.91
N SER A 137 -23.75 3.35 -3.16
CA SER A 137 -23.18 4.63 -2.74
C SER A 137 -22.00 4.45 -1.78
N VAL A 138 -22.09 3.51 -0.86
CA VAL A 138 -21.02 3.21 0.11
C VAL A 138 -19.81 2.63 -0.61
N MET A 139 -20.02 1.72 -1.58
CA MET A 139 -18.96 1.16 -2.41
C MET A 139 -18.30 2.22 -3.30
N SER A 140 -19.08 3.07 -3.95
CA SER A 140 -18.55 4.17 -4.75
C SER A 140 -17.71 5.13 -3.91
N LEU A 141 -18.17 5.45 -2.69
CA LEU A 141 -17.43 6.27 -1.76
C LEU A 141 -16.12 5.59 -1.31
N LEU A 142 -16.14 4.29 -1.07
CA LEU A 142 -14.97 3.50 -0.71
C LEU A 142 -13.85 3.62 -1.77
N HIS A 143 -14.19 3.43 -3.04
CA HIS A 143 -13.23 3.60 -4.13
C HIS A 143 -12.79 5.06 -4.31
N SER A 144 -13.65 6.02 -3.99
CA SER A 144 -13.28 7.43 -3.97
C SER A 144 -12.21 7.73 -2.93
N PHE A 145 -12.25 7.11 -1.75
CA PHE A 145 -11.19 7.25 -0.74
C PHE A 145 -9.84 6.70 -1.23
N TYR A 146 -9.82 5.63 -2.01
CA TYR A 146 -8.60 5.17 -2.68
C TYR A 146 -8.03 6.24 -3.63
N CYS A 147 -8.89 6.81 -4.47
CA CYS A 147 -8.47 7.87 -5.40
C CYS A 147 -7.95 9.11 -4.66
N TRP A 148 -8.64 9.56 -3.63
CA TRP A 148 -8.19 10.67 -2.79
C TRP A 148 -6.87 10.37 -2.08
N GLY A 149 -6.68 9.14 -1.57
CA GLY A 149 -5.43 8.68 -1.00
C GLY A 149 -4.29 8.70 -2.02
N SER A 150 -4.54 8.24 -3.26
CA SER A 150 -3.56 8.25 -4.35
C SER A 150 -3.15 9.68 -4.72
N VAL A 151 -4.12 10.57 -4.93
CA VAL A 151 -3.84 11.98 -5.23
C VAL A 151 -3.08 12.64 -4.07
N GLY A 152 -3.52 12.40 -2.84
CA GLY A 152 -2.88 12.94 -1.64
C GLY A 152 -1.41 12.54 -1.51
N VAL A 153 -1.10 11.24 -1.64
CA VAL A 153 0.30 10.77 -1.52
C VAL A 153 1.17 11.29 -2.65
N ILE A 154 0.66 11.35 -3.88
CA ILE A 154 1.42 11.87 -5.02
C ILE A 154 1.74 13.34 -4.82
N LEU A 155 0.75 14.16 -4.46
CA LEU A 155 0.94 15.59 -4.24
C LEU A 155 1.89 15.88 -3.07
N LEU A 156 1.69 15.23 -1.93
CA LEU A 156 2.54 15.41 -0.74
C LEU A 156 3.97 14.96 -1.00
N SER A 157 4.16 13.79 -1.62
CA SER A 157 5.49 13.28 -1.94
C SER A 157 6.20 14.16 -2.97
N THR A 158 5.47 14.64 -3.99
CA THR A 158 6.04 15.54 -5.01
C THR A 158 6.43 16.88 -4.39
N ALA A 159 5.58 17.45 -3.55
CA ALA A 159 5.88 18.69 -2.84
C ALA A 159 7.10 18.52 -1.91
N PHE A 160 7.14 17.42 -1.15
CA PHE A 160 8.29 17.11 -0.29
C PHE A 160 9.59 16.98 -1.09
N LEU A 161 9.59 16.23 -2.19
CA LEU A 161 10.76 16.06 -3.04
C LEU A 161 11.15 17.37 -3.75
N ALA A 162 10.20 18.24 -4.09
CA ALA A 162 10.47 19.56 -4.66
C ALA A 162 11.14 20.47 -3.64
N VAL A 163 10.65 20.53 -2.41
CA VAL A 163 11.18 21.40 -1.36
C VAL A 163 12.53 20.90 -0.86
N PHE A 164 12.64 19.63 -0.48
CA PHE A 164 13.87 19.07 0.09
C PHE A 164 14.86 18.54 -0.94
N GLY A 165 14.43 18.26 -2.18
CA GLY A 165 15.29 17.86 -3.29
C GLY A 165 16.05 19.01 -3.92
N ILE A 166 15.58 20.25 -3.80
CA ILE A 166 16.24 21.45 -4.30
C ILE A 166 17.48 21.78 -3.47
N ASP A 167 17.42 21.59 -2.15
CA ASP A 167 18.57 21.86 -1.26
C ASP A 167 19.80 20.98 -1.56
N ARG A 168 19.63 19.77 -2.07
CA ARG A 168 20.74 18.91 -2.47
C ARG A 168 21.44 19.36 -3.75
N LYS A 169 20.79 20.14 -4.61
CA LYS A 169 21.43 20.74 -5.80
C LYS A 169 22.19 22.02 -5.47
N SER A 170 21.77 22.78 -4.46
CA SER A 170 22.41 24.04 -4.07
C SER A 170 23.71 23.84 -3.29
N THR A 171 23.95 22.69 -2.69
CA THR A 171 25.14 22.40 -1.88
C THR A 171 26.30 21.79 -2.70
N ARG A 172 26.18 21.69 -4.03
CA ARG A 172 27.20 21.16 -4.95
C ARG A 172 27.57 22.13 -6.08
N LEU A 173 27.64 23.44 -5.75
CA LEU A 173 28.32 24.45 -6.56
C LEU A 173 29.56 24.95 -5.85
#